data_a6a839126ffe8ce0e00e794821824394
#
_entry.id   a6a839126ffe8ce0e00e794821824394
#
_cell.length_a   1.000
_cell.length_b   1.000
_cell.length_c   1.000
_cell.angle_alpha   90.00
_cell.angle_beta   90.00
_cell.angle_gamma   90.00
#
_symmetry.space_group_name_H-M   'P 1'
#
loop_
_entity.id
_entity.type
_entity.pdbx_description
1 polymer ?
#
loop_
_entity_poly.entity_id
_entity_poly.type
_entity_poly.pdbx_seq_one_letter_code
_entity_poly.pdbx_strand_id
1 'polypeptide(L)'
;KDMAAELFKPFVIRKLIERGIVKTVKSAKKIVDRKDPVVWDILENVMKGHPVLLNRAPTLHRLGIQAFQPKLIEGKAIQLHPLTCTAFNADFDGDQMAVHVPLGHEAILEASLLMLASHNILNPANGAPITVPSQDMVLGLYYVTKGRKSTPDHKVEGEGHRFYGFEEVVIALNEKKLSKHANIVVKATVRKDDGTLVEEMVETVAGRVLFNLCVPTAVGYINELLTKKKLQQIISHVHKICGMARTAQFLDDIKELGFQQAFHGGLSMGIGDVQIPAEKASLVKKAQEDVQAVWDNYLMGLITDNERYNAVIDIWTKVNSKITETLMKQMEEDNQGFNAIYMMMHSGARGSREQIRQLGGMRGLMAKPQKNLQGSVGEIIENPILSNFKEGLDVLEYFISTHGARKGLADTALKTADAGYLTRRLHDVAQDVIVNEEDCGTLRGIEVFPLKDNEEIIEPLSERILGRVSIHDVYDPITNELIVASGDEINEAIATKIDET
;
A
#
# COMPACT_ATOMS: atom_id res chain seq x y z
N LYS A 1 15.09 22.62 15.59
CA LYS A 1 16.31 23.38 15.98
C LYS A 1 16.84 22.94 17.34
N ASP A 2 16.02 22.85 18.40
CA ASP A 2 16.47 22.52 19.75
C ASP A 2 17.06 21.11 19.85
N MET A 3 16.42 20.12 19.23
CA MET A 3 16.92 18.74 19.19
C MET A 3 18.25 18.66 18.43
N ALA A 4 18.38 19.37 17.31
CA ALA A 4 19.63 19.40 16.54
C ALA A 4 20.77 20.06 17.33
N ALA A 5 20.50 21.15 18.05
CA ALA A 5 21.51 21.82 18.89
C ALA A 5 22.07 20.90 19.97
N GLU A 6 21.23 20.03 20.57
CA GLU A 6 21.69 19.08 21.59
C GLU A 6 22.45 17.88 20.97
N LEU A 7 21.94 17.32 19.86
CA LEU A 7 22.58 16.18 19.16
C LEU A 7 23.93 16.53 18.56
N PHE A 8 24.05 17.69 17.92
CA PHE A 8 25.27 18.16 17.28
C PHE A 8 26.17 19.01 18.19
N LYS A 9 25.85 19.11 19.47
CA LYS A 9 26.58 19.91 20.47
C LYS A 9 28.11 19.70 20.44
N PRO A 10 28.65 18.47 20.38
CA PRO A 10 30.11 18.26 20.31
C PRO A 10 30.73 18.87 19.05
N PHE A 11 30.07 18.74 17.91
CA PHE A 11 30.56 19.26 16.63
C PHE A 11 30.54 20.79 16.59
N VAL A 12 29.47 21.39 17.13
CA VAL A 12 29.35 22.86 17.24
C VAL A 12 30.44 23.44 18.18
N ILE A 13 30.66 22.78 19.32
CA ILE A 13 31.73 23.18 20.27
C ILE A 13 33.09 23.14 19.58
N ARG A 14 33.39 22.07 18.85
CA ARG A 14 34.64 21.95 18.09
C ARG A 14 34.79 23.10 17.06
N LYS A 15 33.75 23.39 16.28
CA LYS A 15 33.75 24.45 15.28
C LYS A 15 33.86 25.86 15.88
N LEU A 16 33.26 26.11 17.05
CA LEU A 16 33.42 27.38 17.79
C LEU A 16 34.89 27.62 18.19
N ILE A 17 35.59 26.58 18.60
CA ILE A 17 37.01 26.66 18.98
C ILE A 17 37.88 26.79 17.72
N GLU A 18 37.64 26.00 16.67
CA GLU A 18 38.38 26.07 15.39
C GLU A 18 38.27 27.45 14.74
N ARG A 19 37.13 28.11 14.81
CA ARG A 19 36.91 29.48 14.30
C ARG A 19 37.47 30.59 15.20
N GLY A 20 38.02 30.21 16.35
CA GLY A 20 38.61 31.18 17.29
C GLY A 20 37.61 32.06 18.06
N ILE A 21 36.30 31.77 17.94
CA ILE A 21 35.25 32.53 18.64
C ILE A 21 35.36 32.31 20.15
N VAL A 22 35.81 31.15 20.55
CA VAL A 22 36.01 30.78 21.98
C VAL A 22 37.32 30.04 22.15
N LYS A 23 38.01 30.31 23.26
CA LYS A 23 39.28 29.64 23.57
C LYS A 23 39.16 28.35 24.39
N THR A 24 38.05 28.16 25.07
CA THR A 24 37.87 27.01 25.98
C THR A 24 36.54 26.25 25.74
N VAL A 25 36.56 24.94 25.92
CA VAL A 25 35.38 24.09 25.84
C VAL A 25 34.26 24.54 26.79
N LYS A 26 34.62 24.98 28.00
CA LYS A 26 33.69 25.49 29.01
C LYS A 26 32.92 26.74 28.54
N SER A 27 33.62 27.66 27.90
CA SER A 27 32.99 28.86 27.32
C SER A 27 32.14 28.54 26.10
N ALA A 28 32.59 27.62 25.23
CA ALA A 28 31.81 27.12 24.09
C ALA A 28 30.49 26.48 24.53
N LYS A 29 30.54 25.63 25.55
CA LYS A 29 29.35 25.00 26.10
C LYS A 29 28.33 26.03 26.63
N LYS A 30 28.79 27.07 27.32
CA LYS A 30 27.91 28.17 27.78
C LYS A 30 27.23 28.92 26.63
N ILE A 31 27.94 29.17 25.51
CA ILE A 31 27.39 29.83 24.33
C ILE A 31 26.30 28.93 23.67
N VAL A 32 26.57 27.65 23.53
CA VAL A 32 25.59 26.68 23.00
C VAL A 32 24.34 26.62 23.90
N ASP A 33 24.52 26.55 25.21
CA ASP A 33 23.42 26.49 26.19
C ASP A 33 22.58 27.79 26.19
N ARG A 34 23.20 28.94 25.87
CA ARG A 34 22.51 30.25 25.69
C ARG A 34 21.79 30.40 24.35
N LYS A 35 22.08 29.49 23.39
CA LYS A 35 21.49 29.51 22.04
C LYS A 35 21.76 30.84 21.30
N ASP A 36 22.97 31.34 21.38
CA ASP A 36 23.38 32.57 20.69
C ASP A 36 23.20 32.40 19.15
N PRO A 37 22.89 33.48 18.38
CA PRO A 37 22.67 33.41 16.93
C PRO A 37 23.77 32.71 16.14
N VAL A 38 25.02 32.91 16.53
CA VAL A 38 26.20 32.28 15.92
C VAL A 38 26.16 30.75 15.97
N VAL A 39 25.49 30.17 16.98
CA VAL A 39 25.34 28.71 17.12
C VAL A 39 24.50 28.14 15.97
N TRP A 40 23.48 28.86 15.54
CA TRP A 40 22.58 28.40 14.46
C TRP A 40 23.30 28.38 13.11
N ASP A 41 24.12 29.39 12.81
CA ASP A 41 24.88 29.42 11.57
C ASP A 41 25.92 28.30 11.50
N ILE A 42 26.57 28.01 12.64
CA ILE A 42 27.53 26.92 12.73
C ILE A 42 26.81 25.59 12.63
N LEU A 43 25.68 25.43 13.30
CA LEU A 43 24.86 24.20 13.27
C LEU A 43 24.41 23.86 11.85
N GLU A 44 23.92 24.87 11.12
CA GLU A 44 23.50 24.67 9.72
C GLU A 44 24.68 24.20 8.84
N ASN A 45 25.85 24.80 9.02
CA ASN A 45 27.04 24.38 8.28
C ASN A 45 27.54 22.99 8.64
N VAL A 46 27.43 22.59 9.92
CA VAL A 46 27.81 21.23 10.39
C VAL A 46 26.85 20.18 9.89
N MET A 47 25.58 20.52 9.80
CA MET A 47 24.54 19.55 9.35
C MET A 47 24.59 19.30 7.84
N LYS A 48 25.13 20.21 7.04
CA LYS A 48 25.28 20.00 5.59
C LYS A 48 26.19 18.81 5.31
N GLY A 49 25.65 17.78 4.66
CA GLY A 49 26.38 16.55 4.34
C GLY A 49 26.58 15.57 5.51
N HIS A 50 25.98 15.83 6.67
CA HIS A 50 26.03 14.93 7.82
C HIS A 50 24.68 14.23 7.99
N PRO A 51 24.54 12.96 7.60
CA PRO A 51 23.29 12.23 7.71
C PRO A 51 22.95 11.92 9.18
N VAL A 52 21.67 11.79 9.47
CA VAL A 52 21.16 11.30 10.76
C VAL A 52 20.39 10.01 10.56
N LEU A 53 20.49 9.08 11.52
CA LEU A 53 19.73 7.84 11.52
C LEU A 53 18.46 8.04 12.33
N LEU A 54 17.31 7.70 11.73
CA LEU A 54 16.03 7.63 12.43
C LEU A 54 15.65 6.18 12.65
N ASN A 55 15.17 5.87 13.85
CA ASN A 55 14.68 4.56 14.24
C ASN A 55 13.33 4.67 14.93
N ARG A 56 12.39 3.81 14.56
CA ARG A 56 11.12 3.62 15.27
C ARG A 56 11.05 2.21 15.87
N ALA A 57 10.83 2.12 17.15
CA ALA A 57 10.57 0.85 17.81
C ALA A 57 9.10 0.42 17.65
N PRO A 58 8.79 -0.86 17.42
CA PRO A 58 9.73 -1.99 17.27
C PRO A 58 10.41 -2.03 15.92
N THR A 59 11.70 -2.34 15.86
CA THR A 59 12.46 -2.51 14.61
C THR A 59 12.24 -3.94 14.10
N LEU A 60 11.27 -4.13 13.22
CA LEU A 60 10.87 -5.44 12.71
C LEU A 60 11.76 -5.94 11.57
N HIS A 61 12.36 -5.02 10.80
CA HIS A 61 13.21 -5.31 9.67
C HIS A 61 14.26 -4.19 9.48
N ARG A 62 15.25 -4.40 8.63
CA ARG A 62 16.37 -3.46 8.47
C ARG A 62 15.97 -2.04 8.07
N LEU A 63 14.85 -1.86 7.38
CA LEU A 63 14.33 -0.55 6.99
C LEU A 63 13.65 0.23 8.14
N GLY A 64 13.55 -0.36 9.32
CA GLY A 64 13.17 0.34 10.55
C GLY A 64 14.24 1.30 11.07
N ILE A 65 15.45 1.29 10.47
CA ILE A 65 16.52 2.27 10.67
C ILE A 65 16.94 2.77 9.29
N GLN A 66 16.78 4.07 9.04
CA GLN A 66 17.19 4.69 7.78
C GLN A 66 17.91 6.00 8.03
N ALA A 67 18.80 6.37 7.12
CA ALA A 67 19.50 7.62 7.13
C ALA A 67 18.74 8.70 6.36
N PHE A 68 18.78 9.91 6.87
CA PHE A 68 18.19 11.09 6.26
C PHE A 68 19.14 12.28 6.32
N GLN A 69 19.08 13.15 5.34
CA GLN A 69 19.74 14.43 5.39
C GLN A 69 18.87 15.40 6.22
N PRO A 70 19.35 15.88 7.38
CA PRO A 70 18.54 16.73 8.24
C PRO A 70 18.38 18.13 7.68
N LYS A 71 17.21 18.74 7.94
CA LYS A 71 16.91 20.15 7.65
C LYS A 71 16.35 20.81 8.91
N LEU A 72 16.84 22.00 9.22
CA LEU A 72 16.37 22.75 10.40
C LEU A 72 14.99 23.36 10.16
N ILE A 73 14.07 23.05 11.07
CA ILE A 73 12.72 23.60 11.09
C ILE A 73 12.40 24.16 12.48
N GLU A 74 11.43 25.04 12.55
CA GLU A 74 10.82 25.49 13.82
C GLU A 74 9.88 24.39 14.37
N GLY A 75 9.71 24.37 15.67
CA GLY A 75 8.83 23.41 16.37
C GLY A 75 9.60 22.32 17.10
N LYS A 76 8.85 21.46 17.81
CA LYS A 76 9.38 20.40 18.67
C LYS A 76 9.14 18.99 18.10
N ALA A 77 8.58 18.87 16.90
CA ALA A 77 8.29 17.61 16.22
C ALA A 77 9.30 17.34 15.10
N ILE A 78 9.54 16.07 14.81
CA ILE A 78 10.30 15.64 13.64
C ILE A 78 9.32 15.54 12.46
N GLN A 79 9.65 16.21 11.34
CA GLN A 79 8.92 16.01 10.09
C GLN A 79 9.55 14.84 9.33
N LEU A 80 8.76 13.82 9.06
CA LEU A 80 9.19 12.65 8.33
C LEU A 80 8.59 12.66 6.92
N HIS A 81 9.36 12.20 5.93
CA HIS A 81 8.88 12.07 4.56
C HIS A 81 7.75 11.04 4.49
N PRO A 82 6.56 11.37 3.94
CA PRO A 82 5.40 10.48 3.98
C PRO A 82 5.62 9.10 3.34
N LEU A 83 6.41 9.01 2.28
CA LEU A 83 6.67 7.74 1.59
C LEU A 83 7.49 6.75 2.42
N THR A 84 8.18 7.19 3.46
CA THR A 84 8.94 6.33 4.36
C THR A 84 8.12 5.77 5.52
N CYS A 85 6.90 6.26 5.73
CA CYS A 85 6.02 5.82 6.81
C CYS A 85 5.73 4.31 6.76
N THR A 86 5.57 3.74 5.57
CA THR A 86 5.33 2.31 5.38
C THR A 86 6.49 1.47 5.89
N ALA A 87 7.74 1.87 5.61
CA ALA A 87 8.94 1.17 6.04
C ALA A 87 9.12 1.20 7.57
N PHE A 88 8.80 2.33 8.21
CA PHE A 88 8.85 2.47 9.66
C PHE A 88 7.59 1.93 10.36
N ASN A 89 6.54 1.60 9.63
CA ASN A 89 5.19 1.36 10.16
C ASN A 89 4.78 2.50 11.12
N ALA A 90 5.06 3.75 10.70
CA ALA A 90 4.83 4.96 11.49
C ALA A 90 3.59 5.70 10.99
N ASP A 91 2.88 6.30 11.93
CA ASP A 91 1.83 7.28 11.67
C ASP A 91 2.09 8.57 12.47
N PHE A 92 1.25 9.57 12.29
CA PHE A 92 1.46 10.89 12.89
C PHE A 92 0.49 11.15 14.07
N ASP A 93 0.09 10.10 14.77
CA ASP A 93 -0.82 10.18 15.93
C ASP A 93 -0.11 10.41 17.28
N GLY A 94 1.21 10.53 17.27
CA GLY A 94 2.04 10.73 18.46
C GLY A 94 3.19 9.73 18.58
N ASP A 95 3.51 9.01 17.52
CA ASP A 95 4.66 8.10 17.46
C ASP A 95 5.97 8.82 17.81
N GLN A 96 6.85 8.10 18.49
CA GLN A 96 8.19 8.56 18.83
C GLN A 96 9.24 7.85 17.99
N MET A 97 10.28 8.58 17.63
CA MET A 97 11.45 8.06 16.92
C MET A 97 12.74 8.43 17.64
N ALA A 98 13.69 7.50 17.66
CA ALA A 98 15.05 7.79 18.11
C ALA A 98 15.86 8.37 16.96
N VAL A 99 16.71 9.37 17.28
CA VAL A 99 17.63 10.00 16.32
C VAL A 99 19.05 9.69 16.76
N HIS A 100 19.86 9.20 15.83
CA HIS A 100 21.28 8.89 16.08
C HIS A 100 22.14 9.65 15.08
N VAL A 101 23.27 10.15 15.56
CA VAL A 101 24.25 10.88 14.74
C VAL A 101 25.50 10.01 14.56
N PRO A 102 25.85 9.60 13.34
CA PRO A 102 27.11 8.91 13.07
C PRO A 102 28.30 9.80 13.43
N LEU A 103 29.30 9.28 14.13
CA LEU A 103 30.42 10.06 14.62
C LEU A 103 31.69 9.92 13.75
N GLY A 104 31.99 8.71 13.29
CA GLY A 104 33.14 8.41 12.44
C GLY A 104 32.91 8.69 10.97
N HIS A 105 33.98 9.00 10.23
CA HIS A 105 33.88 9.21 8.78
C HIS A 105 33.38 7.96 8.03
N GLU A 106 33.79 6.77 8.48
CA GLU A 106 33.35 5.49 7.93
C GLU A 106 31.85 5.32 8.13
N ALA A 107 31.35 5.55 9.35
CA ALA A 107 29.93 5.48 9.67
C ALA A 107 29.10 6.52 8.87
N ILE A 108 29.64 7.72 8.64
CA ILE A 108 28.98 8.74 7.82
C ILE A 108 28.86 8.27 6.36
N LEU A 109 29.92 7.66 5.83
CA LEU A 109 29.92 7.10 4.46
C LEU A 109 28.94 5.95 4.32
N GLU A 110 28.94 5.01 5.25
CA GLU A 110 27.96 3.89 5.27
C GLU A 110 26.52 4.41 5.36
N ALA A 111 26.26 5.36 6.24
CA ALA A 111 24.94 5.98 6.36
C ALA A 111 24.50 6.67 5.07
N SER A 112 25.43 7.33 4.36
CA SER A 112 25.14 8.05 3.13
C SER A 112 24.98 7.15 1.90
N LEU A 113 25.73 6.05 1.81
CA LEU A 113 25.76 5.17 0.64
C LEU A 113 24.77 4.01 0.76
N LEU A 114 24.68 3.37 1.94
CA LEU A 114 23.91 2.15 2.15
C LEU A 114 22.57 2.38 2.83
N MET A 115 22.48 3.31 3.78
CA MET A 115 21.31 3.48 4.64
C MET A 115 20.41 4.64 4.25
N LEU A 116 20.78 5.47 3.28
CA LEU A 116 19.98 6.62 2.88
C LEU A 116 18.60 6.15 2.36
N ALA A 117 17.54 6.80 2.81
CA ALA A 117 16.16 6.43 2.48
C ALA A 117 15.88 6.43 0.98
N SER A 118 16.49 7.35 0.20
CA SER A 118 16.37 7.37 -1.27
C SER A 118 17.05 6.19 -1.96
N HIS A 119 17.96 5.48 -1.30
CA HIS A 119 18.63 4.28 -1.82
C HIS A 119 17.89 2.99 -1.46
N ASN A 120 16.98 3.03 -0.48
CA ASN A 120 16.24 1.87 0.00
C ASN A 120 14.77 1.92 -0.45
N ILE A 121 14.55 2.00 -1.77
CA ILE A 121 13.22 2.05 -2.38
C ILE A 121 12.56 0.66 -2.39
N LEU A 122 13.37 -0.41 -2.55
CA LEU A 122 12.89 -1.78 -2.68
C LEU A 122 12.91 -2.51 -1.33
N ASN A 123 11.92 -3.38 -1.14
CA ASN A 123 11.86 -4.27 0.02
C ASN A 123 12.88 -5.41 -0.15
N PRO A 124 13.77 -5.64 0.83
CA PRO A 124 14.75 -6.72 0.75
C PRO A 124 14.14 -8.13 0.78
N ALA A 125 12.89 -8.30 1.22
CA ALA A 125 12.25 -9.60 1.29
C ALA A 125 11.84 -10.15 -0.09
N ASN A 126 11.23 -9.31 -0.94
CA ASN A 126 10.67 -9.72 -2.23
C ASN A 126 11.04 -8.81 -3.40
N GLY A 127 11.86 -7.78 -3.19
CA GLY A 127 12.24 -6.84 -4.25
C GLY A 127 11.13 -5.88 -4.71
N ALA A 128 9.93 -5.96 -4.16
CA ALA A 128 8.86 -5.03 -4.49
C ALA A 128 9.12 -3.64 -3.89
N PRO A 129 8.67 -2.54 -4.54
CA PRO A 129 8.80 -1.21 -3.97
C PRO A 129 8.07 -1.09 -2.62
N ILE A 130 8.78 -0.61 -1.60
CA ILE A 130 8.20 -0.33 -0.29
C ILE A 130 7.76 1.13 -0.15
N THR A 131 8.45 2.05 -0.84
CA THR A 131 8.13 3.48 -0.88
C THR A 131 7.05 3.74 -1.92
N VAL A 132 5.82 3.35 -1.58
CA VAL A 132 4.65 3.50 -2.47
C VAL A 132 3.74 4.58 -1.90
N PRO A 133 3.15 5.45 -2.74
CA PRO A 133 2.11 6.38 -2.29
C PRO A 133 0.99 5.67 -1.52
N SER A 134 0.47 6.34 -0.51
CA SER A 134 -0.58 5.82 0.35
C SER A 134 -1.64 6.88 0.63
N GLN A 135 -2.81 6.44 1.11
CA GLN A 135 -3.88 7.31 1.58
C GLN A 135 -4.23 8.43 0.57
N ASP A 136 -4.12 9.70 0.95
CA ASP A 136 -4.51 10.86 0.13
C ASP A 136 -3.71 10.98 -1.17
N MET A 137 -2.46 10.55 -1.19
CA MET A 137 -1.65 10.54 -2.41
C MET A 137 -2.27 9.61 -3.47
N VAL A 138 -2.64 8.39 -3.07
CA VAL A 138 -3.30 7.43 -3.98
C VAL A 138 -4.67 7.94 -4.40
N LEU A 139 -5.44 8.49 -3.45
CA LEU A 139 -6.78 9.00 -3.74
C LEU A 139 -6.75 10.15 -4.74
N GLY A 140 -5.80 11.09 -4.58
CA GLY A 140 -5.63 12.22 -5.50
C GLY A 140 -5.21 11.79 -6.90
N LEU A 141 -4.27 10.84 -7.01
CA LEU A 141 -3.84 10.28 -8.29
C LEU A 141 -4.96 9.48 -8.97
N TYR A 142 -5.71 8.70 -8.20
CA TYR A 142 -6.88 7.98 -8.70
C TYR A 142 -7.95 8.95 -9.22
N TYR A 143 -8.30 9.96 -8.44
CA TYR A 143 -9.28 10.97 -8.80
C TYR A 143 -8.94 11.67 -10.12
N VAL A 144 -7.71 12.13 -10.27
CA VAL A 144 -7.29 12.86 -11.47
C VAL A 144 -7.24 11.97 -12.72
N THR A 145 -6.93 10.68 -12.57
CA THR A 145 -6.83 9.75 -13.72
C THR A 145 -8.13 9.08 -14.10
N LYS A 146 -9.21 9.30 -13.33
CA LYS A 146 -10.54 8.78 -13.62
C LYS A 146 -11.25 9.65 -14.62
N GLY A 147 -11.69 9.05 -15.74
CA GLY A 147 -12.48 9.72 -16.77
C GLY A 147 -13.95 9.82 -16.40
N ARG A 148 -14.62 10.85 -16.91
CA ARG A 148 -16.06 11.07 -16.81
C ARG A 148 -16.63 11.32 -18.19
N LYS A 149 -17.77 10.70 -18.50
CA LYS A 149 -18.49 10.94 -19.75
C LYS A 149 -19.57 12.00 -19.54
N SER A 150 -19.81 12.82 -20.52
CA SER A 150 -20.92 13.78 -20.50
C SER A 150 -22.26 13.06 -20.43
N THR A 151 -23.08 13.48 -19.48
CA THR A 151 -24.48 13.06 -19.35
C THR A 151 -25.38 14.27 -19.54
N PRO A 152 -26.70 14.08 -19.82
CA PRO A 152 -27.62 15.20 -19.95
C PRO A 152 -27.62 16.14 -18.73
N ASP A 153 -27.41 15.58 -17.54
CA ASP A 153 -27.42 16.31 -16.28
C ASP A 153 -26.06 16.93 -15.93
N HIS A 154 -24.98 16.44 -16.50
CA HIS A 154 -23.63 16.91 -16.23
C HIS A 154 -22.76 16.92 -17.49
N LYS A 155 -22.56 18.11 -18.04
CA LYS A 155 -21.72 18.30 -19.22
C LYS A 155 -20.26 18.44 -18.82
N VAL A 156 -19.39 17.62 -19.41
CA VAL A 156 -17.93 17.68 -19.20
C VAL A 156 -17.33 18.64 -20.24
N GLU A 157 -16.71 19.72 -19.77
CA GLU A 157 -16.10 20.73 -20.63
C GLU A 157 -14.86 20.16 -21.35
N GLY A 158 -14.79 20.35 -22.68
CA GLY A 158 -13.65 19.97 -23.49
C GLY A 158 -13.57 18.50 -23.91
N GLU A 159 -14.66 17.72 -23.73
CA GLU A 159 -14.68 16.33 -24.19
C GLU A 159 -14.51 16.22 -25.70
N GLY A 160 -13.64 15.29 -26.16
CA GLY A 160 -13.37 15.02 -27.58
C GLY A 160 -12.38 15.99 -28.25
N HIS A 161 -11.82 16.96 -27.54
CA HIS A 161 -10.81 17.85 -28.08
C HIS A 161 -9.51 17.09 -28.40
N ARG A 162 -8.81 17.54 -29.46
CA ARG A 162 -7.52 17.00 -29.90
C ARG A 162 -6.41 18.01 -29.63
N PHE A 163 -5.32 17.50 -29.05
CA PHE A 163 -4.14 18.29 -28.68
C PHE A 163 -2.88 17.67 -29.30
N TYR A 164 -1.94 18.50 -29.72
CA TYR A 164 -0.67 18.06 -30.30
C TYR A 164 0.48 17.96 -29.28
N GLY A 165 0.26 18.40 -28.04
CA GLY A 165 1.25 18.34 -26.99
C GLY A 165 0.65 18.44 -25.59
N PHE A 166 1.43 18.03 -24.59
CA PHE A 166 1.02 18.10 -23.16
C PHE A 166 0.89 19.54 -22.67
N GLU A 167 1.70 20.46 -23.20
CA GLU A 167 1.66 21.88 -22.83
C GLU A 167 0.33 22.52 -23.17
N GLU A 168 -0.23 22.20 -24.35
CA GLU A 168 -1.54 22.69 -24.76
C GLU A 168 -2.65 22.25 -23.81
N VAL A 169 -2.59 20.99 -23.34
CA VAL A 169 -3.54 20.45 -22.36
C VAL A 169 -3.44 21.19 -21.05
N VAL A 170 -2.22 21.47 -20.57
CA VAL A 170 -1.99 22.22 -19.33
C VAL A 170 -2.54 23.65 -19.43
N ILE A 171 -2.31 24.33 -20.56
CA ILE A 171 -2.85 25.66 -20.80
C ILE A 171 -4.39 25.64 -20.80
N ALA A 172 -5.00 24.68 -21.49
CA ALA A 172 -6.45 24.54 -21.55
C ALA A 172 -7.07 24.24 -20.16
N LEU A 173 -6.39 23.44 -19.33
CA LEU A 173 -6.79 23.17 -17.95
C LEU A 173 -6.69 24.42 -17.06
N ASN A 174 -5.63 25.19 -17.18
CA ASN A 174 -5.43 26.42 -16.42
C ASN A 174 -6.44 27.51 -16.81
N GLU A 175 -6.80 27.60 -18.09
CA GLU A 175 -7.85 28.50 -18.57
C GLU A 175 -9.28 28.02 -18.26
N LYS A 176 -9.43 26.86 -17.58
CA LYS A 176 -10.72 26.22 -17.25
C LYS A 176 -11.61 25.92 -18.48
N LYS A 177 -11.02 25.77 -19.65
CA LYS A 177 -11.69 25.35 -20.88
C LYS A 177 -11.78 23.83 -21.03
N LEU A 178 -11.04 23.12 -20.21
CA LEU A 178 -10.95 21.67 -20.19
C LEU A 178 -11.14 21.14 -18.76
N SER A 179 -12.00 20.15 -18.58
CA SER A 179 -12.15 19.43 -17.33
C SER A 179 -11.03 18.40 -17.17
N LYS A 180 -10.53 18.19 -15.94
CA LYS A 180 -9.52 17.16 -15.64
C LYS A 180 -10.00 15.75 -16.02
N HIS A 181 -11.31 15.52 -15.94
CA HIS A 181 -11.93 14.22 -16.22
C HIS A 181 -12.40 14.04 -17.65
N ALA A 182 -12.16 15.04 -18.53
CA ALA A 182 -12.57 14.99 -19.93
C ALA A 182 -11.75 13.97 -20.72
N ASN A 183 -12.43 13.20 -21.57
CA ASN A 183 -11.79 12.33 -22.55
C ASN A 183 -11.30 13.17 -23.72
N ILE A 184 -10.01 13.09 -24.01
CA ILE A 184 -9.33 13.86 -25.06
C ILE A 184 -8.44 12.97 -25.90
N VAL A 185 -7.98 13.47 -27.05
CA VAL A 185 -6.99 12.80 -27.89
C VAL A 185 -5.71 13.63 -27.89
N VAL A 186 -4.61 13.03 -27.48
CA VAL A 186 -3.31 13.71 -27.35
C VAL A 186 -2.24 12.92 -28.09
N LYS A 187 -1.32 13.64 -28.73
CA LYS A 187 -0.09 13.04 -29.28
C LYS A 187 0.86 12.72 -28.12
N ALA A 188 1.16 11.45 -27.92
CA ALA A 188 1.99 10.96 -26.82
C ALA A 188 3.03 9.95 -27.33
N THR A 189 4.15 9.86 -26.62
CA THR A 189 5.19 8.87 -26.89
C THR A 189 4.85 7.59 -26.14
N VAL A 190 4.44 6.56 -26.85
CA VAL A 190 4.08 5.24 -26.30
C VAL A 190 5.27 4.29 -26.46
N ARG A 191 5.55 3.51 -25.45
CA ARG A 191 6.53 2.43 -25.50
C ARG A 191 5.84 1.16 -25.98
N LYS A 192 6.33 0.56 -27.08
CA LYS A 192 5.87 -0.74 -27.57
C LYS A 192 6.56 -1.88 -26.83
N ASP A 193 6.03 -3.10 -26.96
CA ASP A 193 6.60 -4.32 -26.36
C ASP A 193 8.06 -4.58 -26.78
N ASP A 194 8.42 -4.13 -27.98
CA ASP A 194 9.80 -4.17 -28.51
C ASP A 194 10.75 -3.17 -27.82
N GLY A 195 10.27 -2.38 -26.86
CA GLY A 195 11.04 -1.34 -26.18
C GLY A 195 11.23 -0.05 -26.98
N THR A 196 10.71 0.04 -28.22
CA THR A 196 10.80 1.23 -29.06
C THR A 196 9.77 2.29 -28.62
N LEU A 197 10.18 3.55 -28.64
CA LEU A 197 9.30 4.69 -28.35
C LEU A 197 8.73 5.23 -29.66
N VAL A 198 7.41 5.24 -29.80
CA VAL A 198 6.68 5.72 -30.98
C VAL A 198 5.70 6.81 -30.60
N GLU A 199 5.67 7.88 -31.40
CA GLU A 199 4.67 8.95 -31.22
C GLU A 199 3.37 8.57 -31.89
N GLU A 200 2.30 8.45 -31.12
CA GLU A 200 0.96 8.10 -31.59
C GLU A 200 -0.10 9.03 -30.97
N MET A 201 -1.25 9.15 -31.67
CA MET A 201 -2.42 9.83 -31.11
C MET A 201 -3.16 8.88 -30.17
N VAL A 202 -3.19 9.17 -28.89
CA VAL A 202 -3.76 8.32 -27.84
C VAL A 202 -5.04 8.95 -27.30
N GLU A 203 -6.10 8.15 -27.24
CA GLU A 203 -7.32 8.53 -26.52
C GLU A 203 -7.07 8.36 -25.01
N THR A 204 -7.23 9.44 -24.28
CA THR A 204 -6.88 9.49 -22.85
C THR A 204 -7.76 10.48 -22.08
N VAL A 205 -7.54 10.56 -20.78
CA VAL A 205 -8.17 11.54 -19.90
C VAL A 205 -7.20 12.69 -19.66
N ALA A 206 -7.69 13.94 -19.66
CA ALA A 206 -6.84 15.12 -19.44
C ALA A 206 -5.99 15.02 -18.15
N GLY A 207 -6.53 14.44 -17.09
CA GLY A 207 -5.80 14.22 -15.84
C GLY A 207 -4.65 13.21 -15.95
N ARG A 208 -4.70 12.24 -16.87
CA ARG A 208 -3.58 11.32 -17.12
C ARG A 208 -2.41 12.03 -17.77
N VAL A 209 -2.65 13.07 -18.54
CA VAL A 209 -1.59 13.91 -19.08
C VAL A 209 -0.81 14.59 -17.94
N LEU A 210 -1.51 15.12 -16.92
CA LEU A 210 -0.84 15.72 -15.74
C LEU A 210 0.04 14.71 -15.00
N PHE A 211 -0.40 13.47 -14.87
CA PHE A 211 0.42 12.41 -14.27
C PHE A 211 1.66 12.11 -15.13
N ASN A 212 1.49 12.02 -16.45
CA ASN A 212 2.59 11.70 -17.37
C ASN A 212 3.64 12.82 -17.48
N LEU A 213 3.35 14.03 -17.05
CA LEU A 213 4.38 15.08 -16.89
C LEU A 213 5.43 14.73 -15.81
N CYS A 214 5.03 13.97 -14.78
CA CYS A 214 5.93 13.48 -13.74
C CYS A 214 6.71 12.23 -14.18
N VAL A 215 6.16 11.45 -15.12
CA VAL A 215 6.76 10.19 -15.59
C VAL A 215 7.99 10.47 -16.46
N PRO A 216 9.13 9.80 -16.22
CA PRO A 216 10.31 9.92 -17.09
C PRO A 216 9.99 9.47 -18.53
N THR A 217 10.46 10.24 -19.52
CA THR A 217 10.19 9.99 -20.95
C THR A 217 10.63 8.60 -21.43
N ALA A 218 11.65 8.00 -20.80
CA ALA A 218 12.14 6.67 -21.14
C ALA A 218 11.12 5.54 -20.86
N VAL A 219 10.15 5.77 -20.00
CA VAL A 219 9.12 4.79 -19.63
C VAL A 219 7.99 4.76 -20.67
N GLY A 220 7.73 5.90 -21.32
CA GLY A 220 6.62 6.08 -22.24
C GLY A 220 5.32 6.51 -21.55
N TYR A 221 4.27 6.72 -22.34
CA TYR A 221 2.97 7.21 -21.86
C TYR A 221 2.17 6.12 -21.16
N ILE A 222 1.73 6.41 -19.93
CA ILE A 222 0.91 5.51 -19.13
C ILE A 222 -0.55 5.95 -19.22
N ASN A 223 -1.41 5.10 -19.81
CA ASN A 223 -2.82 5.37 -20.02
C ASN A 223 -3.74 4.45 -19.21
N GLU A 224 -3.54 4.38 -17.91
CA GLU A 224 -4.32 3.52 -17.03
C GLU A 224 -4.92 4.31 -15.85
N LEU A 225 -5.95 3.73 -15.22
CA LEU A 225 -6.49 4.24 -13.97
C LEU A 225 -5.55 3.87 -12.82
N LEU A 226 -5.06 4.85 -12.09
CA LEU A 226 -4.05 4.66 -11.06
C LEU A 226 -4.66 4.16 -9.76
N THR A 227 -4.52 2.87 -9.51
CA THR A 227 -4.77 2.26 -8.20
C THR A 227 -3.44 2.04 -7.46
N LYS A 228 -3.48 1.76 -6.15
CA LYS A 228 -2.28 1.47 -5.37
C LYS A 228 -1.43 0.34 -5.97
N LYS A 229 -2.07 -0.73 -6.44
CA LYS A 229 -1.38 -1.87 -7.10
C LYS A 229 -0.70 -1.44 -8.40
N LYS A 230 -1.39 -0.66 -9.25
CA LYS A 230 -0.83 -0.14 -10.50
C LYS A 230 0.33 0.82 -10.26
N LEU A 231 0.21 1.71 -9.27
CA LEU A 231 1.32 2.59 -8.87
C LEU A 231 2.55 1.80 -8.45
N GLN A 232 2.39 0.72 -7.70
CA GLN A 232 3.50 -0.15 -7.31
C GLN A 232 4.19 -0.78 -8.52
N GLN A 233 3.42 -1.26 -9.51
CA GLN A 233 3.95 -1.80 -10.77
C GLN A 233 4.70 -0.74 -11.58
N ILE A 234 4.12 0.47 -11.69
CA ILE A 234 4.75 1.60 -12.39
C ILE A 234 6.07 1.99 -11.72
N ILE A 235 6.11 2.09 -10.39
CA ILE A 235 7.33 2.42 -9.65
C ILE A 235 8.42 1.37 -9.89
N SER A 236 8.06 0.08 -9.86
CA SER A 236 8.99 -1.01 -10.18
C SER A 236 9.54 -0.88 -11.61
N HIS A 237 8.68 -0.57 -12.58
CA HIS A 237 9.06 -0.39 -13.97
C HIS A 237 9.97 0.84 -14.18
N VAL A 238 9.63 1.97 -13.56
CA VAL A 238 10.49 3.17 -13.56
C VAL A 238 11.86 2.88 -12.95
N HIS A 239 11.90 2.13 -11.84
CA HIS A 239 13.15 1.77 -11.19
C HIS A 239 14.05 0.90 -12.09
N LYS A 240 13.47 -0.07 -12.80
CA LYS A 240 14.19 -0.93 -13.73
C LYS A 240 14.80 -0.16 -14.93
N ILE A 241 14.07 0.83 -15.46
CA ILE A 241 14.49 1.57 -16.65
C ILE A 241 15.39 2.74 -16.31
N CYS A 242 15.03 3.55 -15.32
CA CYS A 242 15.64 4.86 -15.06
C CYS A 242 16.65 4.83 -13.91
N GLY A 243 16.71 3.73 -13.15
CA GLY A 243 17.57 3.60 -11.98
C GLY A 243 17.08 4.40 -10.75
N MET A 244 17.81 4.28 -9.65
CA MET A 244 17.40 4.71 -8.31
C MET A 244 17.16 6.23 -8.19
N ALA A 245 18.10 7.05 -8.67
CA ALA A 245 18.06 8.51 -8.47
C ALA A 245 16.83 9.14 -9.17
N ARG A 246 16.52 8.68 -10.39
CA ARG A 246 15.38 9.19 -11.14
C ARG A 246 14.06 8.70 -10.56
N THR A 247 14.04 7.49 -10.00
CA THR A 247 12.87 6.94 -9.31
C THR A 247 12.56 7.73 -8.04
N ALA A 248 13.57 8.13 -7.27
CA ALA A 248 13.37 8.96 -6.08
C ALA A 248 12.75 10.32 -6.45
N GLN A 249 13.20 10.96 -7.54
CA GLN A 249 12.61 12.18 -8.06
C GLN A 249 11.16 11.99 -8.49
N PHE A 250 10.89 10.93 -9.26
CA PHE A 250 9.54 10.56 -9.68
C PHE A 250 8.59 10.34 -8.49
N LEU A 251 9.07 9.69 -7.42
CA LEU A 251 8.31 9.49 -6.20
C LEU A 251 7.95 10.80 -5.50
N ASP A 252 8.86 11.77 -5.48
CA ASP A 252 8.59 13.10 -4.93
C ASP A 252 7.56 13.87 -5.76
N ASP A 253 7.69 13.82 -7.09
CA ASP A 253 6.77 14.50 -8.01
C ASP A 253 5.34 13.92 -7.90
N ILE A 254 5.19 12.60 -7.87
CA ILE A 254 3.86 11.96 -7.73
C ILE A 254 3.25 12.18 -6.34
N LYS A 255 4.07 12.22 -5.29
CA LYS A 255 3.60 12.57 -3.94
C LYS A 255 2.98 13.96 -3.93
N GLU A 256 3.69 14.95 -4.49
CA GLU A 256 3.23 16.33 -4.54
C GLU A 256 1.97 16.47 -5.40
N LEU A 257 1.97 15.88 -6.60
CA LEU A 257 0.80 15.84 -7.46
C LEU A 257 -0.40 15.19 -6.77
N GLY A 258 -0.20 14.07 -6.08
CA GLY A 258 -1.25 13.35 -5.36
C GLY A 258 -1.90 14.22 -4.29
N PHE A 259 -1.12 14.87 -3.45
CA PHE A 259 -1.64 15.77 -2.42
C PHE A 259 -2.35 17.00 -3.02
N GLN A 260 -1.79 17.63 -4.04
CA GLN A 260 -2.43 18.75 -4.73
C GLN A 260 -3.78 18.36 -5.33
N GLN A 261 -3.85 17.20 -5.98
CA GLN A 261 -5.09 16.75 -6.62
C GLN A 261 -6.14 16.29 -5.62
N ALA A 262 -5.75 15.69 -4.50
CA ALA A 262 -6.66 15.38 -3.40
C ALA A 262 -7.24 16.66 -2.77
N PHE A 263 -6.41 17.67 -2.55
CA PHE A 263 -6.82 18.97 -2.04
C PHE A 263 -7.78 19.69 -2.99
N HIS A 264 -7.42 19.79 -4.26
CA HIS A 264 -8.28 20.44 -5.27
C HIS A 264 -9.56 19.66 -5.57
N GLY A 265 -9.54 18.34 -5.41
CA GLY A 265 -10.73 17.50 -5.56
C GLY A 265 -11.75 17.70 -4.45
N GLY A 266 -11.33 18.21 -3.28
CA GLY A 266 -12.20 18.41 -2.13
C GLY A 266 -12.90 17.13 -1.69
N LEU A 267 -12.20 16.00 -1.77
CA LEU A 267 -12.76 14.67 -1.53
C LEU A 267 -13.12 14.51 -0.04
N SER A 268 -14.40 14.37 0.21
CA SER A 268 -14.93 14.13 1.55
C SER A 268 -16.02 13.07 1.48
N MET A 269 -16.30 12.42 2.60
CA MET A 269 -17.35 11.42 2.71
C MET A 269 -18.34 11.77 3.80
N GLY A 270 -19.61 11.48 3.54
CA GLY A 270 -20.70 11.59 4.51
C GLY A 270 -21.40 10.24 4.70
N ILE A 271 -22.20 10.12 5.76
CA ILE A 271 -23.03 8.93 6.00
C ILE A 271 -24.04 8.74 4.86
N GLY A 272 -24.43 9.82 4.16
CA GLY A 272 -25.33 9.80 3.02
C GLY A 272 -24.76 9.03 1.82
N ASP A 273 -23.43 9.08 1.62
CA ASP A 273 -22.74 8.46 0.49
C ASP A 273 -22.73 6.92 0.54
N VAL A 274 -22.96 6.36 1.73
CA VAL A 274 -23.21 4.92 1.88
C VAL A 274 -24.64 4.62 1.43
N GLN A 275 -24.81 4.00 0.30
CA GLN A 275 -26.12 3.58 -0.18
C GLN A 275 -26.48 2.21 0.39
N ILE A 276 -27.76 2.02 0.73
CA ILE A 276 -28.29 0.72 1.14
C ILE A 276 -29.06 0.17 -0.05
N PRO A 277 -28.73 -1.06 -0.54
CA PRO A 277 -29.43 -1.64 -1.66
C PRO A 277 -30.92 -1.83 -1.36
N ALA A 278 -31.80 -1.36 -2.25
CA ALA A 278 -33.23 -1.53 -2.10
C ALA A 278 -33.66 -3.02 -2.07
N GLU A 279 -32.90 -3.87 -2.74
CA GLU A 279 -33.10 -5.31 -2.80
C GLU A 279 -32.77 -6.06 -1.49
N LYS A 280 -32.08 -5.41 -0.53
CA LYS A 280 -31.68 -6.00 0.74
C LYS A 280 -32.86 -6.65 1.47
N ALA A 281 -33.96 -5.93 1.61
CA ALA A 281 -35.12 -6.42 2.34
C ALA A 281 -35.75 -7.68 1.71
N SER A 282 -35.82 -7.72 0.36
CA SER A 282 -36.35 -8.86 -0.36
C SER A 282 -35.44 -10.10 -0.28
N LEU A 283 -34.12 -9.90 -0.36
CA LEU A 283 -33.13 -10.97 -0.24
C LEU A 283 -33.10 -11.56 1.17
N VAL A 284 -33.16 -10.72 2.20
CA VAL A 284 -33.22 -11.15 3.61
C VAL A 284 -34.48 -11.94 3.88
N LYS A 285 -35.64 -11.46 3.40
CA LYS A 285 -36.92 -12.16 3.59
C LYS A 285 -36.89 -13.56 2.96
N LYS A 286 -36.41 -13.66 1.72
CA LYS A 286 -36.26 -14.96 1.05
C LYS A 286 -35.33 -15.91 1.82
N ALA A 287 -34.21 -15.38 2.32
CA ALA A 287 -33.29 -16.16 3.14
C ALA A 287 -33.94 -16.67 4.43
N GLN A 288 -34.78 -15.88 5.06
CA GLN A 288 -35.54 -16.29 6.26
C GLN A 288 -36.53 -17.42 5.93
N GLU A 289 -37.19 -17.34 4.77
CA GLU A 289 -38.06 -18.41 4.28
C GLU A 289 -37.30 -19.74 4.01
N ASP A 290 -36.12 -19.62 3.35
CA ASP A 290 -35.26 -20.78 3.09
C ASP A 290 -34.72 -21.41 4.39
N VAL A 291 -34.32 -20.58 5.37
CA VAL A 291 -33.89 -21.07 6.70
C VAL A 291 -35.03 -21.75 7.43
N GLN A 292 -36.25 -21.22 7.35
CA GLN A 292 -37.42 -21.88 7.96
C GLN A 292 -37.68 -23.26 7.35
N ALA A 293 -37.56 -23.40 6.03
CA ALA A 293 -37.71 -24.70 5.35
C ALA A 293 -36.65 -25.73 5.82
N VAL A 294 -35.41 -25.27 6.08
CA VAL A 294 -34.34 -26.12 6.67
C VAL A 294 -34.70 -26.57 8.09
N TRP A 295 -35.24 -25.65 8.90
CA TRP A 295 -35.74 -25.97 10.24
C TRP A 295 -36.89 -26.97 10.22
N ASP A 296 -37.85 -26.83 9.29
CA ASP A 296 -38.97 -27.75 9.13
C ASP A 296 -38.48 -29.15 8.75
N ASN A 297 -37.51 -29.28 7.83
CA ASN A 297 -36.86 -30.54 7.47
C ASN A 297 -36.17 -31.20 8.68
N TYR A 298 -35.49 -30.41 9.52
CA TYR A 298 -34.90 -30.93 10.75
C TYR A 298 -35.96 -31.45 11.74
N LEU A 299 -37.04 -30.70 11.94
CA LEU A 299 -38.14 -31.11 12.82
C LEU A 299 -38.83 -32.36 12.32
N MET A 300 -38.90 -32.59 11.00
CA MET A 300 -39.39 -33.82 10.40
C MET A 300 -38.41 -35.00 10.51
N GLY A 301 -37.20 -34.79 11.02
CA GLY A 301 -36.16 -35.82 11.17
C GLY A 301 -35.48 -36.23 9.87
N LEU A 302 -35.57 -35.41 8.81
CA LEU A 302 -34.94 -35.65 7.51
C LEU A 302 -33.45 -35.36 7.47
N ILE A 303 -32.97 -34.44 8.29
CA ILE A 303 -31.59 -33.99 8.36
C ILE A 303 -31.08 -34.01 9.81
N THR A 304 -29.78 -34.17 9.97
CA THR A 304 -29.10 -34.08 11.26
C THR A 304 -28.90 -32.63 11.72
N ASP A 305 -28.62 -32.42 13.00
CA ASP A 305 -28.37 -31.06 13.54
C ASP A 305 -27.14 -30.40 12.89
N ASN A 306 -26.08 -31.15 12.60
CA ASN A 306 -24.89 -30.65 11.92
C ASN A 306 -25.19 -30.24 10.47
N GLU A 307 -26.01 -31.02 9.75
CA GLU A 307 -26.42 -30.66 8.38
C GLU A 307 -27.30 -29.41 8.39
N ARG A 308 -28.25 -29.34 9.33
CA ARG A 308 -29.07 -28.13 9.54
C ARG A 308 -28.19 -26.90 9.77
N TYR A 309 -27.25 -26.98 10.72
CA TYR A 309 -26.33 -25.92 11.06
C TYR A 309 -25.52 -25.44 9.84
N ASN A 310 -24.91 -26.35 9.11
CA ASN A 310 -24.15 -26.04 7.91
C ASN A 310 -25.01 -25.40 6.82
N ALA A 311 -26.23 -25.96 6.58
CA ALA A 311 -27.15 -25.41 5.59
C ALA A 311 -27.57 -23.96 5.92
N VAL A 312 -27.85 -23.66 7.19
CA VAL A 312 -28.21 -22.30 7.63
C VAL A 312 -27.05 -21.33 7.41
N ILE A 313 -25.81 -21.72 7.75
CA ILE A 313 -24.61 -20.89 7.53
C ILE A 313 -24.40 -20.64 6.04
N ASP A 314 -24.53 -21.66 5.20
CA ASP A 314 -24.39 -21.55 3.75
C ASP A 314 -25.41 -20.58 3.13
N ILE A 315 -26.67 -20.65 3.56
CA ILE A 315 -27.72 -19.74 3.09
C ILE A 315 -27.31 -18.29 3.42
N TRP A 316 -26.96 -18.02 4.68
CA TRP A 316 -26.60 -16.65 5.09
C TRP A 316 -25.29 -16.16 4.44
N THR A 317 -24.33 -17.01 4.21
CA THR A 317 -23.10 -16.67 3.51
C THR A 317 -23.37 -16.28 2.05
N LYS A 318 -24.20 -17.06 1.34
CA LYS A 318 -24.61 -16.78 -0.04
C LYS A 318 -25.37 -15.46 -0.16
N VAL A 319 -26.32 -15.22 0.76
CA VAL A 319 -27.10 -13.98 0.77
C VAL A 319 -26.22 -12.77 1.07
N ASN A 320 -25.31 -12.91 2.03
CA ASN A 320 -24.36 -11.86 2.37
C ASN A 320 -23.46 -11.49 1.19
N SER A 321 -22.93 -12.48 0.47
CA SER A 321 -22.14 -12.27 -0.75
C SER A 321 -22.96 -11.57 -1.84
N LYS A 322 -24.21 -11.99 -2.06
CA LYS A 322 -25.09 -11.37 -3.05
C LYS A 322 -25.43 -9.92 -2.72
N ILE A 323 -25.73 -9.62 -1.45
CA ILE A 323 -25.95 -8.24 -1.00
C ILE A 323 -24.69 -7.38 -1.24
N THR A 324 -23.52 -7.95 -0.97
CA THR A 324 -22.24 -7.26 -1.19
C THR A 324 -22.00 -6.94 -2.66
N GLU A 325 -22.25 -7.90 -3.55
CA GLU A 325 -22.14 -7.67 -5.00
C GLU A 325 -23.10 -6.60 -5.50
N THR A 326 -24.37 -6.68 -5.08
CA THR A 326 -25.37 -5.66 -5.45
C THR A 326 -24.97 -4.27 -4.94
N LEU A 327 -24.49 -4.19 -3.69
CA LEU A 327 -23.99 -2.94 -3.11
C LEU A 327 -22.82 -2.37 -3.91
N MET A 328 -21.85 -3.21 -4.26
CA MET A 328 -20.67 -2.77 -5.03
C MET A 328 -21.05 -2.28 -6.41
N LYS A 329 -21.92 -2.98 -7.12
CA LYS A 329 -22.42 -2.54 -8.44
C LYS A 329 -23.16 -1.21 -8.35
N GLN A 330 -24.03 -1.05 -7.37
CA GLN A 330 -24.76 0.20 -7.15
C GLN A 330 -23.82 1.38 -6.88
N MET A 331 -22.79 1.17 -6.07
CA MET A 331 -21.80 2.23 -5.79
C MET A 331 -20.89 2.53 -6.99
N GLU A 332 -20.63 1.55 -7.85
CA GLU A 332 -19.88 1.74 -9.10
C GLU A 332 -20.68 2.55 -10.13
N GLU A 333 -21.98 2.31 -10.23
CA GLU A 333 -22.88 3.02 -11.12
C GLU A 333 -23.23 4.43 -10.61
N ASP A 334 -23.20 4.62 -9.29
CA ASP A 334 -23.51 5.90 -8.66
C ASP A 334 -22.54 6.99 -9.12
N ASN A 335 -23.11 8.04 -9.70
CA ASN A 335 -22.37 9.19 -10.23
C ASN A 335 -21.18 8.80 -11.13
N GLN A 336 -21.31 7.75 -11.96
CA GLN A 336 -20.24 7.14 -12.77
C GLN A 336 -19.02 6.69 -11.94
N GLY A 337 -19.26 6.22 -10.72
CA GLY A 337 -18.23 5.78 -9.79
C GLY A 337 -17.43 6.91 -9.13
N PHE A 338 -17.93 8.14 -9.14
CA PHE A 338 -17.36 9.26 -8.36
C PHE A 338 -17.94 9.36 -6.94
N ASN A 339 -18.54 8.29 -6.44
CA ASN A 339 -18.86 8.18 -5.03
C ASN A 339 -17.57 8.15 -4.19
N ALA A 340 -17.47 9.03 -3.18
CA ALA A 340 -16.24 9.20 -2.40
C ALA A 340 -15.79 7.90 -1.73
N ILE A 341 -16.72 7.14 -1.16
CA ILE A 341 -16.43 5.87 -0.47
C ILE A 341 -15.97 4.80 -1.46
N TYR A 342 -16.62 4.72 -2.62
CA TYR A 342 -16.21 3.81 -3.69
C TYR A 342 -14.80 4.14 -4.18
N MET A 343 -14.50 5.41 -4.42
CA MET A 343 -13.17 5.85 -4.84
C MET A 343 -12.09 5.52 -3.81
N MET A 344 -12.35 5.72 -2.51
CA MET A 344 -11.40 5.39 -1.43
C MET A 344 -11.08 3.90 -1.40
N MET A 345 -12.08 3.04 -1.55
CA MET A 345 -11.90 1.59 -1.56
C MET A 345 -11.24 1.11 -2.85
N HIS A 346 -11.78 1.49 -4.01
CA HIS A 346 -11.33 0.98 -5.31
C HIS A 346 -9.89 1.42 -5.64
N SER A 347 -9.52 2.64 -5.24
CA SER A 347 -8.13 3.12 -5.37
C SER A 347 -7.14 2.33 -4.50
N GLY A 348 -7.60 1.68 -3.43
CA GLY A 348 -6.75 1.06 -2.40
C GLY A 348 -6.16 2.08 -1.42
N ALA A 349 -6.68 3.32 -1.40
CA ALA A 349 -6.24 4.36 -0.48
C ALA A 349 -6.62 4.02 0.97
N ARG A 350 -7.88 3.69 1.19
CA ARG A 350 -8.40 3.30 2.52
C ARG A 350 -9.70 2.51 2.38
N GLY A 351 -9.88 1.57 3.30
CA GLY A 351 -11.09 0.74 3.35
C GLY A 351 -10.99 -0.55 2.53
N SER A 352 -11.77 -1.53 2.93
CA SER A 352 -11.91 -2.82 2.24
C SER A 352 -13.37 -3.07 1.86
N ARG A 353 -13.60 -3.99 0.93
CA ARG A 353 -14.97 -4.43 0.55
C ARG A 353 -15.77 -4.89 1.78
N GLU A 354 -15.11 -5.57 2.72
CA GLU A 354 -15.68 -6.04 3.96
C GLU A 354 -16.17 -4.91 4.87
N GLN A 355 -15.39 -3.84 4.98
CA GLN A 355 -15.78 -2.66 5.77
C GLN A 355 -16.98 -1.94 5.16
N ILE A 356 -17.04 -1.80 3.84
CA ILE A 356 -18.18 -1.19 3.15
C ILE A 356 -19.43 -2.08 3.26
N ARG A 357 -19.27 -3.39 3.16
CA ARG A 357 -20.35 -4.34 3.41
C ARG A 357 -20.98 -4.12 4.78
N GLN A 358 -20.18 -3.95 5.82
CA GLN A 358 -20.68 -3.70 7.17
C GLN A 358 -21.31 -2.33 7.33
N LEU A 359 -20.93 -1.34 6.52
CA LEU A 359 -21.50 0.01 6.55
C LEU A 359 -22.87 0.09 5.86
N GLY A 360 -23.04 -0.48 4.67
CA GLY A 360 -24.23 -0.34 3.84
C GLY A 360 -24.99 -1.63 3.52
N GLY A 361 -24.35 -2.78 3.68
CA GLY A 361 -24.96 -4.09 3.44
C GLY A 361 -25.52 -4.75 4.70
N MET A 362 -24.86 -5.81 5.14
CA MET A 362 -25.21 -6.59 6.32
C MET A 362 -23.92 -6.97 7.06
N ARG A 363 -23.93 -6.90 8.39
CA ARG A 363 -22.74 -7.27 9.15
C ARG A 363 -22.45 -8.79 9.05
N GLY A 364 -23.50 -9.61 9.09
CA GLY A 364 -23.41 -11.04 8.81
C GLY A 364 -23.14 -11.91 10.02
N LEU A 365 -22.56 -13.07 9.79
CA LEU A 365 -22.32 -14.10 10.81
C LEU A 365 -21.16 -13.70 11.74
N MET A 366 -21.30 -14.02 13.04
CA MET A 366 -20.32 -13.75 14.07
C MET A 366 -19.82 -15.04 14.71
N ALA A 367 -18.53 -15.07 15.09
CA ALA A 367 -17.94 -16.19 15.80
C ALA A 367 -18.38 -16.21 17.27
N LYS A 368 -18.66 -17.41 17.83
CA LYS A 368 -18.89 -17.59 19.26
C LYS A 368 -17.61 -17.30 20.07
N PRO A 369 -17.73 -16.75 21.29
CA PRO A 369 -16.61 -16.66 22.22
C PRO A 369 -16.26 -18.05 22.70
N GLN A 370 -15.13 -18.62 22.28
CA GLN A 370 -14.85 -20.00 22.60
C GLN A 370 -13.72 -20.23 23.57
N LYS A 371 -14.00 -21.16 24.48
CA LYS A 371 -13.02 -21.90 25.27
C LYS A 371 -12.99 -23.34 24.76
N ASN A 372 -12.34 -23.63 23.65
CA ASN A 372 -12.09 -25.02 23.30
C ASN A 372 -10.62 -25.37 23.50
N LEU A 373 -10.40 -26.25 24.45
CA LEU A 373 -9.11 -26.88 24.76
C LEU A 373 -8.68 -27.90 23.68
N GLN A 374 -9.48 -28.13 22.66
CA GLN A 374 -9.26 -29.15 21.62
C GLN A 374 -9.46 -28.58 20.23
N GLY A 375 -8.65 -27.67 19.76
CA GLY A 375 -8.37 -27.39 18.35
C GLY A 375 -9.52 -27.34 17.33
N SER A 376 -10.79 -27.32 17.73
CA SER A 376 -11.92 -27.22 16.80
C SER A 376 -12.15 -25.75 16.41
N VAL A 377 -12.33 -25.52 15.13
CA VAL A 377 -12.73 -24.25 14.54
C VAL A 377 -13.89 -23.65 15.32
N GLY A 378 -13.76 -22.39 15.73
CA GLY A 378 -14.79 -21.71 16.53
C GLY A 378 -16.16 -21.79 15.85
N GLU A 379 -17.16 -22.31 16.55
CA GLU A 379 -18.52 -22.35 16.03
C GLU A 379 -19.02 -20.92 15.76
N ILE A 380 -19.65 -20.75 14.62
CA ILE A 380 -20.30 -19.50 14.21
C ILE A 380 -21.68 -19.43 14.88
N ILE A 381 -22.13 -18.23 15.21
CA ILE A 381 -23.48 -18.00 15.72
C ILE A 381 -24.45 -18.10 14.53
N GLU A 382 -25.45 -19.00 14.63
CA GLU A 382 -26.40 -19.26 13.53
C GLU A 382 -27.21 -18.03 13.11
N ASN A 383 -27.57 -17.18 14.07
CA ASN A 383 -28.32 -15.97 13.79
C ASN A 383 -27.37 -14.85 13.34
N PRO A 384 -27.45 -14.41 12.07
CA PRO A 384 -26.62 -13.34 11.56
C PRO A 384 -27.09 -11.99 12.09
N ILE A 385 -26.21 -11.01 12.07
CA ILE A 385 -26.56 -9.61 12.27
C ILE A 385 -27.04 -9.05 10.95
N LEU A 386 -28.34 -8.79 10.83
CA LEU A 386 -28.97 -8.31 9.60
C LEU A 386 -28.76 -6.81 9.38
N SER A 387 -28.61 -6.06 10.46
CA SER A 387 -28.41 -4.61 10.43
C SER A 387 -27.01 -4.25 9.93
N ASN A 388 -26.88 -3.05 9.39
CA ASN A 388 -25.62 -2.42 9.05
C ASN A 388 -25.34 -1.23 10.00
N PHE A 389 -24.16 -0.65 9.90
CA PHE A 389 -23.81 0.50 10.77
C PHE A 389 -24.59 1.78 10.43
N LYS A 390 -25.06 1.94 9.18
CA LYS A 390 -25.86 3.10 8.79
C LYS A 390 -27.26 3.04 9.39
N GLU A 391 -27.89 1.86 9.42
CA GLU A 391 -29.19 1.62 10.05
C GLU A 391 -29.13 1.66 11.58
N GLY A 392 -27.95 1.30 12.13
CA GLY A 392 -27.73 1.08 13.55
C GLY A 392 -28.00 -0.37 13.96
N LEU A 393 -27.27 -0.85 14.97
CA LEU A 393 -27.41 -2.19 15.51
C LEU A 393 -28.40 -2.20 16.67
N ASP A 394 -29.19 -3.26 16.79
CA ASP A 394 -29.96 -3.54 17.98
C ASP A 394 -29.05 -3.90 19.17
N VAL A 395 -29.55 -3.78 20.40
CA VAL A 395 -28.78 -4.02 21.63
C VAL A 395 -28.19 -5.44 21.64
N LEU A 396 -28.97 -6.44 21.23
CA LEU A 396 -28.52 -7.85 21.18
C LEU A 396 -27.46 -8.05 20.06
N GLU A 397 -27.68 -7.47 18.90
CA GLU A 397 -26.72 -7.52 17.79
C GLU A 397 -25.39 -6.87 18.14
N TYR A 398 -25.45 -5.71 18.83
CA TYR A 398 -24.25 -5.06 19.35
C TYR A 398 -23.51 -5.92 20.35
N PHE A 399 -24.23 -6.53 21.31
CA PHE A 399 -23.62 -7.41 22.31
C PHE A 399 -22.92 -8.61 21.67
N ILE A 400 -23.56 -9.29 20.71
CA ILE A 400 -22.97 -10.40 19.96
C ILE A 400 -21.70 -9.94 19.23
N SER A 401 -21.72 -8.74 18.65
CA SER A 401 -20.58 -8.20 17.91
C SER A 401 -19.36 -7.91 18.79
N THR A 402 -19.55 -7.60 20.07
CA THR A 402 -18.46 -7.30 21.00
C THR A 402 -17.56 -8.51 21.28
N HIS A 403 -18.10 -9.74 21.19
CA HIS A 403 -17.31 -10.96 21.35
C HIS A 403 -16.22 -11.09 20.29
N GLY A 404 -16.58 -10.89 19.02
CA GLY A 404 -15.64 -10.91 17.91
C GLY A 404 -14.60 -9.80 18.00
N ALA A 405 -15.03 -8.58 18.36
CA ALA A 405 -14.13 -7.44 18.52
C ALA A 405 -13.09 -7.69 19.65
N ARG A 406 -13.53 -8.17 20.81
CA ARG A 406 -12.63 -8.50 21.94
C ARG A 406 -11.64 -9.60 21.57
N LYS A 407 -12.12 -10.65 20.88
CA LYS A 407 -11.26 -11.74 20.41
C LYS A 407 -10.20 -11.21 19.45
N GLY A 408 -10.58 -10.40 18.47
CA GLY A 408 -9.64 -9.78 17.53
C GLY A 408 -8.58 -8.91 18.19
N LEU A 409 -8.95 -8.10 19.20
CA LEU A 409 -8.01 -7.28 19.96
C LEU A 409 -7.03 -8.12 20.77
N ALA A 410 -7.53 -9.16 21.44
CA ALA A 410 -6.67 -10.08 22.21
C ALA A 410 -5.72 -10.87 21.31
N ASP A 411 -6.23 -11.41 20.19
CA ASP A 411 -5.42 -12.15 19.23
C ASP A 411 -4.32 -11.28 18.61
N THR A 412 -4.61 -10.03 18.29
CA THR A 412 -3.61 -9.08 17.78
C THR A 412 -2.48 -8.87 18.78
N ALA A 413 -2.81 -8.63 20.05
CA ALA A 413 -1.82 -8.41 21.09
C ALA A 413 -0.90 -9.62 21.31
N LEU A 414 -1.46 -10.85 21.33
CA LEU A 414 -0.70 -12.10 21.51
C LEU A 414 0.15 -12.42 20.28
N LYS A 415 -0.43 -12.34 19.08
CA LYS A 415 0.29 -12.65 17.83
C LYS A 415 1.46 -11.71 17.57
N THR A 416 1.40 -10.46 18.02
CA THR A 416 2.52 -9.51 17.90
C THR A 416 3.75 -10.00 18.67
N ALA A 417 3.57 -10.49 19.90
CA ALA A 417 4.65 -11.04 20.72
C ALA A 417 5.24 -12.32 20.10
N ASP A 418 4.37 -13.24 19.65
CA ASP A 418 4.79 -14.49 19.02
C ASP A 418 5.56 -14.26 17.72
N ALA A 419 5.09 -13.33 16.88
CA ALA A 419 5.77 -12.93 15.66
C ALA A 419 7.15 -12.33 15.92
N GLY A 420 7.29 -11.48 16.95
CA GLY A 420 8.57 -10.92 17.36
C GLY A 420 9.55 -11.98 17.84
N TYR A 421 9.09 -12.92 18.65
CA TYR A 421 9.92 -14.03 19.13
C TYR A 421 10.33 -14.99 18.00
N LEU A 422 9.42 -15.28 17.06
CA LEU A 422 9.72 -16.09 15.86
C LEU A 422 10.79 -15.43 15.00
N THR A 423 10.63 -14.13 14.71
CA THR A 423 11.59 -13.36 13.90
C THR A 423 12.98 -13.39 14.54
N ARG A 424 13.09 -13.20 15.86
CA ARG A 424 14.35 -13.29 16.58
C ARG A 424 15.00 -14.66 16.45
N ARG A 425 14.24 -15.75 16.65
CA ARG A 425 14.77 -17.11 16.52
C ARG A 425 15.25 -17.43 15.11
N LEU A 426 14.51 -16.99 14.08
CA LEU A 426 14.90 -17.16 12.69
C LEU A 426 16.18 -16.39 12.37
N HIS A 427 16.30 -15.15 12.87
CA HIS A 427 17.53 -14.37 12.74
C HIS A 427 18.73 -15.06 13.40
N ASP A 428 18.56 -15.53 14.64
CA ASP A 428 19.64 -16.19 15.38
C ASP A 428 20.16 -17.47 14.68
N VAL A 429 19.29 -18.20 13.98
CA VAL A 429 19.69 -19.37 13.17
C VAL A 429 20.28 -18.97 11.82
N ALA A 430 19.68 -17.96 11.17
CA ALA A 430 20.08 -17.58 9.81
C ALA A 430 21.40 -16.78 9.75
N GLN A 431 21.79 -16.09 10.84
CA GLN A 431 23.02 -15.28 10.85
C GLN A 431 24.30 -16.09 10.68
N ASP A 432 24.27 -17.38 11.05
CA ASP A 432 25.44 -18.28 10.95
C ASP A 432 25.54 -18.95 9.56
N VAL A 433 24.56 -18.76 8.69
CA VAL A 433 24.54 -19.32 7.34
C VAL A 433 25.44 -18.52 6.43
N ILE A 434 26.48 -19.17 5.91
CA ILE A 434 27.47 -18.58 5.02
C ILE A 434 27.41 -19.33 3.67
N VAL A 435 27.39 -18.59 2.57
CA VAL A 435 27.53 -19.16 1.22
C VAL A 435 29.02 -19.45 0.98
N ASN A 436 29.37 -20.73 0.87
CA ASN A 436 30.77 -21.15 0.67
C ASN A 436 31.16 -21.27 -0.82
N GLU A 437 30.19 -21.59 -1.68
CA GLU A 437 30.40 -21.85 -3.12
C GLU A 437 29.31 -21.14 -3.90
N GLU A 438 29.60 -20.64 -5.08
CA GLU A 438 28.62 -20.00 -5.97
C GLU A 438 27.64 -21.03 -6.51
N ASP A 439 28.17 -22.18 -6.99
CA ASP A 439 27.38 -23.33 -7.44
C ASP A 439 28.04 -24.62 -6.94
N CYS A 440 27.28 -25.42 -6.20
CA CYS A 440 27.77 -26.73 -5.71
C CYS A 440 27.58 -27.86 -6.73
N GLY A 441 27.07 -27.59 -7.91
CA GLY A 441 26.89 -28.56 -9.01
C GLY A 441 25.94 -29.72 -8.68
N THR A 442 24.99 -29.52 -7.75
CA THR A 442 24.04 -30.54 -7.35
C THR A 442 23.02 -30.82 -8.46
N LEU A 443 22.75 -32.12 -8.69
CA LEU A 443 21.68 -32.56 -9.58
C LEU A 443 20.34 -32.74 -8.84
N ARG A 444 20.30 -32.46 -7.55
CA ARG A 444 19.07 -32.53 -6.74
C ARG A 444 18.43 -31.16 -6.62
N GLY A 445 17.12 -31.12 -6.78
CA GLY A 445 16.31 -29.93 -6.61
C GLY A 445 15.23 -30.09 -5.56
N ILE A 446 14.51 -29.02 -5.34
CA ILE A 446 13.35 -28.95 -4.47
C ILE A 446 12.13 -28.70 -5.33
N GLU A 447 11.09 -29.53 -5.13
CA GLU A 447 9.78 -29.26 -5.74
C GLU A 447 9.11 -28.08 -5.07
N VAL A 448 8.66 -27.12 -5.87
CA VAL A 448 8.03 -25.89 -5.39
C VAL A 448 6.60 -25.85 -5.88
N PHE A 449 5.67 -25.65 -4.94
CA PHE A 449 4.24 -25.51 -5.20
C PHE A 449 3.77 -24.13 -4.74
N PRO A 450 2.64 -23.62 -5.28
CA PRO A 450 2.01 -22.42 -4.72
C PRO A 450 1.58 -22.70 -3.27
N LEU A 451 1.80 -21.73 -2.40
CA LEU A 451 1.36 -21.85 -1.01
C LEU A 451 -0.14 -21.57 -0.93
N LYS A 452 -0.91 -22.59 -0.57
CA LYS A 452 -2.37 -22.50 -0.47
C LYS A 452 -2.81 -22.79 0.96
N ASP A 453 -3.80 -22.05 1.42
CA ASP A 453 -4.57 -22.40 2.62
C ASP A 453 -6.00 -22.72 2.18
N ASN A 454 -6.33 -24.01 2.18
CA ASN A 454 -7.52 -24.57 1.53
C ASN A 454 -7.56 -24.22 0.02
N GLU A 455 -8.49 -23.34 -0.41
CA GLU A 455 -8.62 -22.89 -1.81
C GLU A 455 -8.00 -21.51 -2.05
N GLU A 456 -7.58 -20.80 -1.00
CA GLU A 456 -6.97 -19.46 -1.13
C GLU A 456 -5.46 -19.56 -1.35
N ILE A 457 -4.98 -18.96 -2.43
CA ILE A 457 -3.55 -18.87 -2.73
C ILE A 457 -2.94 -17.74 -1.87
N ILE A 458 -2.13 -18.11 -0.89
CA ILE A 458 -1.41 -17.15 -0.03
C ILE A 458 -0.23 -16.57 -0.78
N GLU A 459 0.54 -17.42 -1.48
CA GLU A 459 1.71 -17.04 -2.24
C GLU A 459 1.68 -17.76 -3.60
N PRO A 460 1.63 -17.02 -4.74
CA PRO A 460 1.58 -17.61 -6.07
C PRO A 460 2.89 -18.31 -6.42
N LEU A 461 2.83 -19.25 -7.36
CA LEU A 461 4.01 -19.99 -7.80
C LEU A 461 5.06 -19.05 -8.39
N SER A 462 4.65 -18.04 -9.15
CA SER A 462 5.52 -17.04 -9.77
C SER A 462 6.46 -16.34 -8.79
N GLU A 463 5.98 -15.97 -7.59
CA GLU A 463 6.81 -15.33 -6.57
C GLU A 463 7.82 -16.29 -5.94
N ARG A 464 7.47 -17.58 -5.85
CA ARG A 464 8.33 -18.61 -5.25
C ARG A 464 9.45 -19.11 -6.15
N ILE A 465 9.24 -19.10 -7.46
CA ILE A 465 10.23 -19.58 -8.46
C ILE A 465 11.11 -18.46 -9.03
N LEU A 466 10.75 -17.20 -8.81
CA LEU A 466 11.48 -16.04 -9.30
C LEU A 466 12.95 -16.07 -8.84
N GLY A 467 13.90 -15.94 -9.79
CA GLY A 467 15.34 -15.95 -9.51
C GLY A 467 15.88 -17.32 -9.13
N ARG A 468 15.13 -18.40 -9.38
CA ARG A 468 15.58 -19.78 -9.22
C ARG A 468 16.04 -20.35 -10.55
N VAL A 469 16.87 -21.38 -10.50
CA VAL A 469 17.37 -22.09 -11.68
C VAL A 469 16.58 -23.40 -11.84
N SER A 470 16.09 -23.64 -13.05
CA SER A 470 15.34 -24.88 -13.36
C SER A 470 16.31 -26.06 -13.52
N ILE A 471 15.97 -27.21 -12.89
CA ILE A 471 16.76 -28.45 -13.08
C ILE A 471 16.36 -29.17 -14.35
N HIS A 472 15.10 -29.15 -14.70
CA HIS A 472 14.55 -29.81 -15.89
C HIS A 472 14.01 -28.76 -16.86
N ASP A 473 13.93 -29.17 -18.14
CA ASP A 473 13.24 -28.36 -19.14
C ASP A 473 11.76 -28.26 -18.77
N VAL A 474 11.25 -27.04 -18.74
CA VAL A 474 9.83 -26.75 -18.44
C VAL A 474 9.11 -26.44 -19.74
N TYR A 475 8.09 -27.24 -20.05
CA TYR A 475 7.26 -27.12 -21.25
C TYR A 475 5.86 -26.65 -20.89
N ASP A 476 5.26 -25.91 -21.78
CA ASP A 476 3.84 -25.58 -21.73
C ASP A 476 3.01 -26.88 -21.93
N PRO A 477 2.11 -27.24 -21.03
CA PRO A 477 1.34 -28.48 -21.12
C PRO A 477 0.34 -28.49 -22.29
N ILE A 478 0.00 -27.34 -22.87
CA ILE A 478 -0.96 -27.19 -23.97
C ILE A 478 -0.25 -27.11 -25.31
N THR A 479 0.76 -26.24 -25.44
CA THR A 479 1.46 -25.97 -26.72
C THR A 479 2.70 -26.83 -26.91
N ASN A 480 3.22 -27.47 -25.87
CA ASN A 480 4.47 -28.20 -25.85
C ASN A 480 5.69 -27.34 -26.24
N GLU A 481 5.58 -26.02 -26.11
CA GLU A 481 6.70 -25.11 -26.30
C GLU A 481 7.62 -25.11 -25.08
N LEU A 482 8.92 -25.03 -25.29
CA LEU A 482 9.90 -24.89 -24.23
C LEU A 482 9.80 -23.48 -23.62
N ILE A 483 9.48 -23.39 -22.33
CA ILE A 483 9.40 -22.12 -21.59
C ILE A 483 10.77 -21.79 -20.99
N VAL A 484 11.44 -22.78 -20.35
CA VAL A 484 12.74 -22.65 -19.70
C VAL A 484 13.55 -23.89 -19.95
N ALA A 485 14.82 -23.72 -20.35
CA ALA A 485 15.75 -24.83 -20.46
C ALA A 485 16.36 -25.17 -19.08
N SER A 486 16.80 -26.42 -18.95
CA SER A 486 17.55 -26.88 -17.77
C SER A 486 18.84 -26.06 -17.59
N GLY A 487 19.03 -25.52 -16.38
CA GLY A 487 20.16 -24.67 -16.03
C GLY A 487 19.95 -23.17 -16.24
N ASP A 488 18.79 -22.74 -16.80
CA ASP A 488 18.50 -21.35 -17.00
C ASP A 488 17.77 -20.74 -15.76
N GLU A 489 18.07 -19.47 -15.50
CA GLU A 489 17.43 -18.68 -14.43
C GLU A 489 16.03 -18.23 -14.84
N ILE A 490 15.07 -18.45 -13.95
CA ILE A 490 13.69 -18.05 -14.14
C ILE A 490 13.55 -16.55 -13.80
N ASN A 491 13.40 -15.72 -14.83
CA ASN A 491 13.14 -14.30 -14.67
C ASN A 491 11.62 -14.02 -14.50
N GLU A 492 11.26 -12.76 -14.24
CA GLU A 492 9.88 -12.36 -13.94
C GLU A 492 8.89 -12.68 -15.06
N ALA A 493 9.27 -12.46 -16.34
CA ALA A 493 8.41 -12.76 -17.48
C ALA A 493 8.16 -14.27 -17.64
N ILE A 494 9.20 -15.06 -17.43
CA ILE A 494 9.14 -16.53 -17.47
C ILE A 494 8.31 -17.06 -16.28
N ALA A 495 8.52 -16.52 -15.08
CA ALA A 495 7.78 -16.91 -13.88
C ALA A 495 6.28 -16.67 -14.04
N THR A 496 5.89 -15.52 -14.59
CA THR A 496 4.48 -15.19 -14.89
C THR A 496 3.90 -16.17 -15.93
N LYS A 497 4.66 -16.47 -16.99
CA LYS A 497 4.22 -17.43 -18.03
C LYS A 497 4.01 -18.83 -17.45
N ILE A 498 4.86 -19.28 -16.53
CA ILE A 498 4.72 -20.58 -15.85
C ILE A 498 3.48 -20.60 -14.92
N ASP A 499 3.14 -19.49 -14.28
CA ASP A 499 2.01 -19.41 -13.35
C ASP A 499 0.66 -19.33 -14.11
N GLU A 500 0.66 -18.81 -15.34
CA GLU A 500 -0.52 -18.71 -16.21
C GLU A 500 -0.82 -20.01 -17.00
N THR A 501 0.15 -20.91 -17.14
CA THR A 501 0.03 -22.20 -17.82
C THR A 501 -0.23 -23.35 -16.86
#